data_947fbbbf4672f6840c5cdb395c01c2f7
#
_entry.id   947fbbbf4672f6840c5cdb395c01c2f7
#
_cell.length_a   1.000
_cell.length_b   1.000
_cell.length_c   1.000
_cell.angle_alpha   90.00
_cell.angle_beta   90.00
_cell.angle_gamma   90.00
#
_symmetry.space_group_name_H-M   'P 1'
#
loop_
_entity.id
_entity.type
_entity.pdbx_description
1 polymer ?
#
loop_
_entity_poly.entity_id
_entity_poly.type
_entity_poly.pdbx_seq_one_letter_code
_entity_poly.pdbx_strand_id
1 'polypeptide(L)'
;MRSLALAGLVAITAAACAPADQFPSEPGKGVDVGFLPSERGLTDKTTGLIDLWNGSWVAALAVGVLVWGLTIWCIVAYRKRKNDDQLPVQLRYHVPLELMYTVVPVLMIGVLFFFSSKVTADFQDVTPSTQAAGTTSATGEINDEAKASDLEIEIYGKQWSWDFNYLTDDVYYSGDRISLTGKEGVEETLPTLYLPVDETVTFTLKSRDVAHAFWIPAFLYKVDILPGRTNTFQVTPQKEGVYSGKCAELCGEFHAEMLFNVEVVDRATYDAKMAELRDAGQTGRLGDELNRKYLVTQEDQH
;
A
#
# COMPACT_ATOMS: atom_id res chain seq x y z
N MET A 1 40.73 -16.83 -18.50
CA MET A 1 39.32 -17.23 -18.47
C MET A 1 38.62 -16.97 -17.13
N ARG A 2 39.31 -16.73 -16.01
CA ARG A 2 38.70 -16.46 -14.69
C ARG A 2 38.19 -15.01 -14.52
N SER A 3 38.77 -14.04 -15.22
CA SER A 3 38.38 -12.63 -15.14
C SER A 3 37.13 -12.29 -15.92
N LEU A 4 36.79 -13.07 -16.96
CA LEU A 4 35.58 -12.88 -17.76
C LEU A 4 34.31 -13.37 -17.04
N ALA A 5 34.41 -14.37 -16.16
CA ALA A 5 33.27 -14.87 -15.38
C ALA A 5 32.84 -13.90 -14.28
N LEU A 6 33.80 -13.18 -13.66
CA LEU A 6 33.50 -12.17 -12.64
C LEU A 6 32.87 -10.91 -13.25
N ALA A 7 33.36 -10.49 -14.43
CA ALA A 7 32.79 -9.36 -15.15
C ALA A 7 31.36 -9.65 -15.66
N GLY A 8 31.08 -10.89 -16.05
CA GLY A 8 29.74 -11.33 -16.43
C GLY A 8 28.75 -11.33 -15.26
N LEU A 9 29.17 -11.73 -14.06
CA LEU A 9 28.32 -11.74 -12.86
C LEU A 9 27.97 -10.32 -12.40
N VAL A 10 28.93 -9.40 -12.46
CA VAL A 10 28.70 -7.97 -12.15
C VAL A 10 27.82 -7.29 -13.20
N ALA A 11 27.92 -7.67 -14.47
CA ALA A 11 27.06 -7.14 -15.53
C ALA A 11 25.60 -7.64 -15.41
N ILE A 12 25.39 -8.88 -14.96
CA ILE A 12 24.04 -9.44 -14.75
C ILE A 12 23.34 -8.77 -13.55
N THR A 13 24.09 -8.43 -12.49
CA THR A 13 23.51 -7.71 -11.34
C THR A 13 23.23 -6.24 -11.66
N ALA A 14 24.00 -5.62 -12.57
CA ALA A 14 23.74 -4.24 -13.03
C ALA A 14 22.56 -4.17 -14.01
N ALA A 15 22.28 -5.22 -14.78
CA ALA A 15 21.15 -5.28 -15.70
C ALA A 15 19.78 -5.52 -14.99
N ALA A 16 19.81 -5.96 -13.72
CA ALA A 16 18.59 -6.09 -12.91
C ALA A 16 18.07 -4.72 -12.38
N CYS A 17 18.88 -3.67 -12.49
CA CYS A 17 18.47 -2.28 -12.27
C CYS A 17 18.19 -1.63 -13.63
N ALA A 18 17.19 -2.13 -14.37
CA ALA A 18 16.70 -1.41 -15.54
C ALA A 18 16.14 -0.06 -15.05
N PRO A 19 16.49 1.06 -15.72
CA PRO A 19 15.94 2.36 -15.36
C PRO A 19 14.41 2.31 -15.46
N ALA A 20 13.75 3.00 -14.53
CA ALA A 20 12.30 3.00 -14.35
C ALA A 20 11.50 3.59 -15.53
N ASP A 21 12.18 4.10 -16.55
CA ASP A 21 11.63 4.65 -17.79
C ASP A 21 11.07 3.60 -18.78
N GLN A 22 11.18 2.30 -18.46
CA GLN A 22 10.57 1.23 -19.26
C GLN A 22 9.14 0.84 -18.82
N PHE A 23 8.67 1.37 -17.70
CA PHE A 23 7.24 1.31 -17.40
C PHE A 23 6.65 2.66 -17.81
N PRO A 24 5.59 2.68 -18.62
CA PRO A 24 4.93 3.94 -18.92
C PRO A 24 4.42 4.53 -17.60
N SER A 25 5.26 5.41 -17.04
CA SER A 25 4.83 6.32 -16.00
C SER A 25 3.91 7.29 -16.73
N GLU A 26 2.66 7.29 -16.34
CA GLU A 26 1.66 8.25 -16.76
C GLU A 26 2.25 9.67 -16.84
N PRO A 27 1.84 10.49 -17.83
CA PRO A 27 2.22 11.88 -17.88
C PRO A 27 1.57 12.62 -16.70
N GLY A 28 2.27 12.66 -15.59
CA GLY A 28 1.78 13.24 -14.35
C GLY A 28 2.51 12.76 -13.12
N LYS A 29 3.82 12.46 -13.26
CA LYS A 29 4.76 12.26 -12.15
C LYS A 29 4.65 10.92 -11.44
N GLY A 30 5.30 9.99 -12.08
CA GLY A 30 5.60 8.70 -11.56
C GLY A 30 6.59 8.69 -10.42
N VAL A 31 6.84 7.50 -9.95
CA VAL A 31 7.90 7.09 -9.05
C VAL A 31 9.23 7.65 -9.56
N ASP A 32 9.74 8.64 -8.88
CA ASP A 32 10.88 9.43 -9.35
C ASP A 32 12.22 8.69 -9.23
N VAL A 33 12.25 7.55 -8.54
CA VAL A 33 13.48 6.75 -8.38
C VAL A 33 13.11 5.28 -8.27
N GLY A 34 13.52 4.45 -9.20
CA GLY A 34 13.13 3.05 -9.36
C GLY A 34 13.27 2.14 -8.13
N PHE A 35 13.94 2.55 -7.08
CA PHE A 35 14.07 1.81 -5.83
C PHE A 35 13.15 2.36 -4.71
N LEU A 36 12.76 3.62 -4.80
CA LEU A 36 11.82 4.23 -3.84
C LEU A 36 10.39 3.99 -4.30
N PRO A 37 9.50 3.64 -3.38
CA PRO A 37 8.13 3.28 -3.73
C PRO A 37 7.28 4.49 -4.15
N SER A 38 7.66 5.73 -3.78
CA SER A 38 6.93 6.96 -4.08
C SER A 38 7.77 8.21 -3.83
N GLU A 39 7.19 9.37 -4.09
CA GLU A 39 7.75 10.68 -3.80
C GLU A 39 7.41 11.12 -2.36
N ARG A 40 8.37 11.76 -1.68
CA ARG A 40 8.13 12.33 -0.35
C ARG A 40 7.13 13.48 -0.42
N GLY A 41 6.25 13.56 0.58
CA GLY A 41 5.28 14.65 0.68
C GLY A 41 4.16 14.60 -0.35
N LEU A 42 3.80 13.42 -0.87
CA LEU A 42 2.54 13.24 -1.60
C LEU A 42 1.35 13.27 -0.67
N THR A 43 1.54 12.71 0.53
CA THR A 43 0.61 12.82 1.64
C THR A 43 1.39 13.08 2.93
N ASP A 44 0.70 13.49 3.97
CA ASP A 44 1.26 13.65 5.31
C ASP A 44 1.92 12.37 5.85
N LYS A 45 1.52 11.18 5.37
CA LYS A 45 2.00 9.87 5.82
C LYS A 45 3.16 9.28 4.97
N THR A 46 3.29 9.67 3.70
CA THR A 46 4.26 9.05 2.78
C THR A 46 5.71 9.18 3.23
N THR A 47 6.08 10.29 3.86
CA THR A 47 7.45 10.50 4.35
C THR A 47 7.85 9.47 5.40
N GLY A 48 6.98 9.19 6.39
CA GLY A 48 7.23 8.19 7.42
C GLY A 48 7.38 6.77 6.87
N LEU A 49 6.56 6.41 5.87
CA LEU A 49 6.66 5.11 5.18
C LEU A 49 7.96 4.97 4.38
N ILE A 50 8.38 6.02 3.67
CA ILE A 50 9.65 6.04 2.93
C ILE A 50 10.84 5.91 3.88
N ASP A 51 10.80 6.57 5.03
CA ASP A 51 11.86 6.45 6.04
C ASP A 51 11.95 5.04 6.63
N LEU A 52 10.81 4.42 6.93
CA LEU A 52 10.75 3.02 7.36
C LEU A 52 11.29 2.07 6.29
N TRP A 53 10.92 2.26 5.03
CA TRP A 53 11.41 1.50 3.89
C TRP A 53 12.93 1.61 3.74
N ASN A 54 13.45 2.83 3.69
CA ASN A 54 14.88 3.09 3.53
C ASN A 54 15.69 2.53 4.71
N GLY A 55 15.23 2.75 5.94
CA GLY A 55 15.86 2.20 7.15
C GLY A 55 15.92 0.68 7.14
N SER A 56 14.83 0.02 6.72
CA SER A 56 14.75 -1.44 6.59
C SER A 56 15.73 -1.97 5.54
N TRP A 57 15.87 -1.29 4.39
CA TRP A 57 16.84 -1.68 3.37
C TRP A 57 18.29 -1.46 3.79
N VAL A 58 18.60 -0.37 4.49
CA VAL A 58 19.93 -0.15 5.04
C VAL A 58 20.31 -1.28 6.01
N ALA A 59 19.40 -1.66 6.90
CA ALA A 59 19.62 -2.78 7.81
C ALA A 59 19.81 -4.12 7.07
N ALA A 60 18.94 -4.40 6.08
CA ALA A 60 19.01 -5.61 5.27
C ALA A 60 20.31 -5.70 4.47
N LEU A 61 20.75 -4.60 3.85
CA LEU A 61 22.01 -4.54 3.10
C LEU A 61 23.22 -4.71 4.03
N ALA A 62 23.23 -4.11 5.22
CA ALA A 62 24.31 -4.28 6.18
C ALA A 62 24.45 -5.75 6.61
N VAL A 63 23.35 -6.43 6.92
CA VAL A 63 23.33 -7.87 7.22
C VAL A 63 23.75 -8.68 5.99
N GLY A 64 23.26 -8.33 4.81
CA GLY A 64 23.62 -8.97 3.55
C GLY A 64 25.14 -8.91 3.28
N VAL A 65 25.75 -7.74 3.42
CA VAL A 65 27.21 -7.57 3.27
C VAL A 65 27.98 -8.43 4.29
N LEU A 66 27.53 -8.46 5.56
CA LEU A 66 28.13 -9.29 6.59
C LEU A 66 28.06 -10.78 6.22
N VAL A 67 26.87 -11.27 5.88
CA VAL A 67 26.63 -12.70 5.57
C VAL A 67 27.38 -13.12 4.31
N TRP A 68 27.28 -12.35 3.22
CA TRP A 68 28.00 -12.64 1.99
C TRP A 68 29.51 -12.55 2.18
N GLY A 69 30.00 -11.56 2.95
CA GLY A 69 31.41 -11.42 3.30
C GLY A 69 31.95 -12.64 4.04
N LEU A 70 31.23 -13.11 5.06
CA LEU A 70 31.57 -14.32 5.79
C LEU A 70 31.49 -15.58 4.91
N THR A 71 30.50 -15.69 4.07
CA THR A 71 30.35 -16.82 3.13
C THR A 71 31.51 -16.89 2.16
N ILE A 72 31.85 -15.75 1.52
CA ILE A 72 33.00 -15.67 0.60
C ILE A 72 34.30 -15.97 1.33
N TRP A 73 34.47 -15.41 2.53
CA TRP A 73 35.62 -15.73 3.37
C TRP A 73 35.73 -17.23 3.63
N CYS A 74 34.68 -17.91 4.02
CA CYS A 74 34.66 -19.35 4.24
C CYS A 74 35.05 -20.14 2.98
N ILE A 75 34.50 -19.76 1.81
CA ILE A 75 34.81 -20.41 0.53
C ILE A 75 36.30 -20.30 0.19
N VAL A 76 36.92 -19.14 0.46
CA VAL A 76 38.32 -18.88 0.13
C VAL A 76 39.26 -19.47 1.17
N ALA A 77 39.00 -19.21 2.46
CA ALA A 77 39.90 -19.57 3.57
C ALA A 77 39.89 -21.06 3.89
N TYR A 78 38.69 -21.67 3.87
CA TYR A 78 38.51 -23.07 4.26
C TYR A 78 38.35 -24.01 3.05
N ARG A 79 38.78 -23.61 1.88
CA ARG A 79 38.78 -24.44 0.69
C ARG A 79 39.66 -25.65 0.86
N LYS A 80 39.14 -26.88 0.70
CA LYS A 80 39.90 -28.12 0.70
C LYS A 80 40.99 -28.09 -0.37
N ARG A 81 42.24 -28.27 -0.01
CA ARG A 81 43.39 -28.37 -0.90
C ARG A 81 43.65 -29.82 -1.27
N LYS A 82 44.32 -30.07 -2.40
CA LYS A 82 44.53 -31.42 -2.96
C LYS A 82 45.28 -32.39 -2.04
N ASN A 83 46.08 -31.86 -1.08
CA ASN A 83 46.93 -32.64 -0.16
C ASN A 83 46.46 -32.48 1.32
N ASP A 84 45.23 -32.07 1.54
CA ASP A 84 44.67 -31.88 2.87
C ASP A 84 43.70 -33.01 3.17
N ASP A 85 44.22 -34.04 3.85
CA ASP A 85 43.47 -35.23 4.24
C ASP A 85 42.97 -35.17 5.69
N GLN A 86 43.21 -34.06 6.38
CA GLN A 86 42.75 -33.90 7.75
C GLN A 86 41.30 -33.45 7.81
N LEU A 87 40.53 -34.09 8.69
CA LEU A 87 39.19 -33.64 8.99
C LEU A 87 39.25 -32.37 9.85
N PRO A 88 38.51 -31.30 9.50
CA PRO A 88 38.44 -30.14 10.38
C PRO A 88 37.86 -30.49 11.74
N VAL A 89 38.11 -29.66 12.74
CA VAL A 89 37.57 -29.82 14.09
C VAL A 89 36.03 -29.84 14.02
N GLN A 90 35.47 -30.95 14.56
CA GLN A 90 34.02 -31.14 14.60
C GLN A 90 33.48 -30.64 15.93
N LEU A 91 33.00 -29.41 15.99
CA LEU A 91 32.31 -28.89 17.18
C LEU A 91 30.86 -29.31 17.17
N ARG A 92 30.37 -29.95 18.22
CA ARG A 92 28.98 -30.37 18.35
C ARG A 92 28.06 -29.19 18.63
N TYR A 93 28.49 -28.23 19.42
CA TYR A 93 27.78 -27.00 19.74
C TYR A 93 28.73 -25.89 20.18
N HIS A 94 28.30 -24.64 20.07
CA HIS A 94 29.04 -23.46 20.49
C HIS A 94 28.09 -22.45 21.11
N VAL A 95 27.83 -22.62 22.42
CA VAL A 95 26.78 -21.85 23.14
C VAL A 95 26.82 -20.33 22.91
N PRO A 96 27.99 -19.64 22.97
CA PRO A 96 28.00 -18.19 22.70
C PRO A 96 27.54 -17.82 21.31
N LEU A 97 27.91 -18.61 20.28
CA LEU A 97 27.48 -18.35 18.89
C LEU A 97 25.99 -18.64 18.71
N GLU A 98 25.49 -19.70 19.33
CA GLU A 98 24.09 -20.10 19.31
C GLU A 98 23.20 -19.03 19.95
N LEU A 99 23.59 -18.50 21.09
CA LEU A 99 22.93 -17.38 21.75
C LEU A 99 22.94 -16.13 20.86
N MET A 100 24.08 -15.82 20.26
CA MET A 100 24.21 -14.64 19.39
C MET A 100 23.26 -14.69 18.20
N TYR A 101 23.25 -15.80 17.41
CA TYR A 101 22.39 -15.88 16.24
C TYR A 101 20.91 -16.09 16.57
N THR A 102 20.57 -16.40 17.83
CA THR A 102 19.19 -16.44 18.31
C THR A 102 18.73 -15.06 18.80
N VAL A 103 19.52 -14.42 19.66
CA VAL A 103 19.13 -13.17 20.33
C VAL A 103 19.16 -11.97 19.35
N VAL A 104 20.22 -11.87 18.55
CA VAL A 104 20.38 -10.72 17.64
C VAL A 104 19.22 -10.60 16.65
N PRO A 105 18.80 -11.64 15.90
CA PRO A 105 17.63 -11.53 15.01
C PRO A 105 16.33 -11.20 15.75
N VAL A 106 16.11 -11.72 16.94
CA VAL A 106 14.91 -11.40 17.74
C VAL A 106 14.88 -9.92 18.10
N LEU A 107 16.02 -9.34 18.51
CA LEU A 107 16.11 -7.91 18.79
C LEU A 107 15.88 -7.07 17.52
N MET A 108 16.45 -7.49 16.38
CA MET A 108 16.26 -6.80 15.10
C MET A 108 14.79 -6.80 14.67
N ILE A 109 14.11 -7.94 14.78
CA ILE A 109 12.67 -8.06 14.50
C ILE A 109 11.86 -7.18 15.46
N GLY A 110 12.20 -7.17 16.76
CA GLY A 110 11.54 -6.32 17.75
C GLY A 110 11.65 -4.84 17.41
N VAL A 111 12.82 -4.37 16.99
CA VAL A 111 13.02 -2.99 16.54
C VAL A 111 12.21 -2.69 15.28
N LEU A 112 12.27 -3.56 14.26
CA LEU A 112 11.50 -3.38 13.02
C LEU A 112 9.99 -3.36 13.30
N PHE A 113 9.51 -4.27 14.14
CA PHE A 113 8.10 -4.33 14.54
C PHE A 113 7.66 -3.05 15.25
N PHE A 114 8.47 -2.52 16.16
CA PHE A 114 8.16 -1.27 16.86
C PHE A 114 7.96 -0.10 15.88
N PHE A 115 8.89 0.11 14.95
CA PHE A 115 8.76 1.19 13.97
C PHE A 115 7.63 0.95 12.96
N SER A 116 7.45 -0.29 12.52
CA SER A 116 6.37 -0.66 11.62
C SER A 116 4.99 -0.46 12.26
N SER A 117 4.80 -0.89 13.50
CA SER A 117 3.54 -0.71 14.22
C SER A 117 3.23 0.77 14.46
N LYS A 118 4.25 1.59 14.79
CA LYS A 118 4.07 3.03 14.93
C LYS A 118 3.59 3.69 13.65
N VAL A 119 4.21 3.40 12.50
CA VAL A 119 3.82 3.95 11.20
C VAL A 119 2.41 3.46 10.80
N THR A 120 2.08 2.19 11.06
CA THR A 120 0.75 1.66 10.77
C THR A 120 -0.33 2.31 11.65
N ALA A 121 -0.05 2.49 12.94
CA ALA A 121 -0.97 3.17 13.85
C ALA A 121 -1.30 4.60 13.40
N ASP A 122 -0.32 5.32 12.86
CA ASP A 122 -0.50 6.67 12.35
C ASP A 122 -1.54 6.78 11.22
N PHE A 123 -1.69 5.75 10.37
CA PHE A 123 -2.76 5.69 9.37
C PHE A 123 -4.14 5.34 9.96
N GLN A 124 -4.15 4.54 11.02
CA GLN A 124 -5.36 4.03 11.64
C GLN A 124 -5.88 4.95 12.76
N ASP A 125 -5.10 5.94 13.13
CA ASP A 125 -5.51 6.97 14.10
C ASP A 125 -6.45 7.96 13.41
N VAL A 126 -7.73 7.60 13.43
CA VAL A 126 -8.80 8.34 12.77
C VAL A 126 -9.54 9.17 13.81
N THR A 127 -9.42 10.49 13.72
CA THR A 127 -10.26 11.40 14.50
C THR A 127 -11.51 11.73 13.69
N PRO A 128 -12.71 11.27 14.09
CA PRO A 128 -13.93 11.57 13.37
C PRO A 128 -14.15 13.08 13.26
N SER A 129 -14.74 13.53 12.15
CA SER A 129 -15.29 14.87 12.07
C SER A 129 -16.32 15.06 13.19
N THR A 130 -16.51 16.28 13.64
CA THR A 130 -17.46 16.61 14.73
C THR A 130 -18.92 16.21 14.42
N GLN A 131 -19.21 15.76 13.20
CA GLN A 131 -20.53 15.30 12.75
C GLN A 131 -20.76 13.78 12.90
N ALA A 132 -19.70 12.97 12.99
CA ALA A 132 -19.80 11.51 13.11
C ALA A 132 -19.46 11.02 14.52
N ALA A 133 -20.12 11.58 15.53
CA ALA A 133 -20.02 11.07 16.91
C ALA A 133 -20.60 9.67 17.02
N GLY A 134 -19.79 8.63 16.86
CA GLY A 134 -20.23 7.23 17.01
C GLY A 134 -19.22 6.16 16.61
N THR A 135 -18.11 6.50 15.98
CA THR A 135 -17.12 5.49 15.57
C THR A 135 -15.90 5.53 16.49
N THR A 136 -15.73 4.51 17.29
CA THR A 136 -14.55 4.31 18.15
C THR A 136 -13.38 3.80 17.30
N SER A 137 -12.20 4.40 17.48
CA SER A 137 -10.93 3.85 16.98
C SER A 137 -10.77 2.38 17.37
N ALA A 138 -10.16 1.57 16.54
CA ALA A 138 -9.88 0.16 16.82
C ALA A 138 -9.03 -0.07 18.09
N THR A 139 -8.39 0.97 18.63
CA THR A 139 -7.58 0.93 19.86
C THR A 139 -8.27 1.56 21.08
N GLY A 140 -9.40 2.24 20.91
CA GLY A 140 -10.18 2.82 22.03
C GLY A 140 -9.53 4.04 22.70
N GLU A 141 -8.42 4.55 22.19
CA GLU A 141 -7.75 5.76 22.70
C GLU A 141 -8.00 6.94 21.77
N ILE A 142 -8.40 8.08 22.34
CA ILE A 142 -8.54 9.35 21.64
C ILE A 142 -7.17 10.03 21.73
N ASN A 143 -6.48 10.16 20.59
CA ASN A 143 -5.27 10.97 20.52
C ASN A 143 -5.66 12.42 20.27
N ASP A 144 -5.38 13.30 21.24
CA ASP A 144 -5.63 14.73 21.16
C ASP A 144 -4.82 15.47 20.06
N GLU A 145 -3.86 14.78 19.40
CA GLU A 145 -3.01 15.32 18.34
C GLU A 145 -3.48 14.95 16.91
N ALA A 146 -4.46 14.07 16.77
CA ALA A 146 -4.97 13.71 15.46
C ALA A 146 -5.77 14.88 14.86
N LYS A 147 -5.43 15.26 13.63
CA LYS A 147 -6.14 16.32 12.90
C LYS A 147 -7.58 15.86 12.64
N ALA A 148 -8.55 16.69 12.99
CA ALA A 148 -9.95 16.43 12.66
C ALA A 148 -10.12 16.26 11.14
N SER A 149 -10.99 15.34 10.72
CA SER A 149 -11.30 15.14 9.31
C SER A 149 -12.02 16.35 8.74
N ASP A 150 -11.54 16.85 7.61
CA ASP A 150 -12.21 17.90 6.84
C ASP A 150 -13.31 17.28 5.97
N LEU A 151 -13.07 16.04 5.47
CA LEU A 151 -13.95 15.31 4.56
C LEU A 151 -14.10 13.83 4.97
N GLU A 152 -15.28 13.29 4.74
CA GLU A 152 -15.60 11.88 4.92
C GLU A 152 -16.02 11.26 3.58
N ILE A 153 -15.29 10.23 3.15
CA ILE A 153 -15.59 9.49 1.93
C ILE A 153 -15.75 8.02 2.26
N GLU A 154 -16.91 7.45 1.92
CA GLU A 154 -17.16 6.03 2.04
C GLU A 154 -17.00 5.35 0.68
N ILE A 155 -16.19 4.29 0.65
CA ILE A 155 -15.84 3.58 -0.58
C ILE A 155 -16.36 2.15 -0.49
N TYR A 156 -17.09 1.74 -1.51
CA TYR A 156 -17.47 0.35 -1.69
C TYR A 156 -16.72 -0.27 -2.87
N GLY A 157 -16.03 -1.39 -2.59
CA GLY A 157 -15.59 -2.31 -3.63
C GLY A 157 -16.74 -3.21 -4.07
N LYS A 158 -16.93 -3.34 -5.37
CA LYS A 158 -17.92 -4.25 -5.99
C LYS A 158 -17.30 -4.96 -7.19
N GLN A 159 -17.81 -6.12 -7.59
CA GLN A 159 -17.35 -6.85 -8.78
C GLN A 159 -17.87 -6.17 -10.06
N TRP A 160 -17.07 -5.48 -10.90
CA TRP A 160 -15.64 -5.15 -10.73
C TRP A 160 -15.46 -3.64 -10.96
N SER A 161 -15.86 -2.83 -9.98
CA SER A 161 -15.77 -1.37 -10.00
C SER A 161 -15.84 -0.80 -8.58
N TRP A 162 -16.00 0.51 -8.47
CA TRP A 162 -15.98 1.26 -7.24
C TRP A 162 -17.17 2.19 -7.13
N ASP A 163 -17.75 2.32 -5.93
CA ASP A 163 -18.65 3.40 -5.57
C ASP A 163 -17.95 4.33 -4.58
N PHE A 164 -18.04 5.63 -4.81
CA PHE A 164 -17.50 6.67 -3.95
C PHE A 164 -18.65 7.52 -3.40
N ASN A 165 -18.92 7.45 -2.10
CA ASN A 165 -19.87 8.30 -1.42
C ASN A 165 -19.12 9.45 -0.73
N TYR A 166 -19.30 10.66 -1.17
CA TYR A 166 -18.79 11.88 -0.56
C TYR A 166 -19.75 12.33 0.52
N LEU A 167 -19.60 11.80 1.73
CA LEU A 167 -20.60 11.97 2.80
C LEU A 167 -20.74 13.42 3.25
N THR A 168 -19.64 14.18 3.24
CA THR A 168 -19.63 15.60 3.60
C THR A 168 -20.43 16.44 2.60
N ASP A 169 -20.41 16.07 1.33
CA ASP A 169 -21.06 16.83 0.23
C ASP A 169 -22.43 16.28 -0.15
N ASP A 170 -22.85 15.16 0.45
CA ASP A 170 -24.13 14.47 0.16
C ASP A 170 -24.30 14.12 -1.32
N VAL A 171 -23.22 13.63 -1.95
CA VAL A 171 -23.22 13.15 -3.35
C VAL A 171 -22.47 11.83 -3.46
N TYR A 172 -22.75 11.10 -4.54
CA TYR A 172 -22.03 9.86 -4.83
C TYR A 172 -21.61 9.75 -6.29
N TYR A 173 -20.61 8.91 -6.54
CA TYR A 173 -20.27 8.41 -7.87
C TYR A 173 -20.36 6.87 -7.83
N SER A 174 -21.05 6.29 -8.82
CA SER A 174 -21.08 4.84 -9.00
C SER A 174 -20.40 4.47 -10.32
N GLY A 175 -19.26 3.81 -10.22
CA GLY A 175 -18.52 3.36 -11.39
C GLY A 175 -19.04 2.06 -11.98
N ASP A 176 -18.91 1.90 -13.28
CA ASP A 176 -19.10 0.65 -14.00
C ASP A 176 -17.76 -0.01 -14.31
N ARG A 177 -17.79 -1.31 -14.61
CA ARG A 177 -16.59 -2.01 -15.08
C ARG A 177 -16.16 -1.47 -16.44
N ILE A 178 -14.90 -1.06 -16.53
CA ILE A 178 -14.28 -0.62 -17.76
C ILE A 178 -13.43 -1.73 -18.32
N SER A 179 -13.67 -2.14 -19.57
CA SER A 179 -12.86 -3.15 -20.24
C SER A 179 -11.58 -2.53 -20.78
N LEU A 180 -10.43 -2.99 -20.32
CA LEU A 180 -9.11 -2.52 -20.75
C LEU A 180 -8.80 -3.08 -22.14
N THR A 181 -9.15 -2.35 -23.16
CA THR A 181 -8.95 -2.78 -24.58
C THR A 181 -7.55 -2.50 -25.11
N GLY A 182 -6.70 -1.81 -24.35
CA GLY A 182 -5.39 -1.31 -24.79
C GLY A 182 -5.48 -0.17 -25.81
N LYS A 183 -6.63 0.45 -25.98
CA LYS A 183 -6.80 1.63 -26.81
C LYS A 183 -6.49 2.88 -26.02
N GLU A 184 -5.94 3.87 -26.70
CA GLU A 184 -5.70 5.20 -26.14
C GLU A 184 -7.01 5.82 -25.62
N GLY A 185 -6.96 6.50 -24.47
CA GLY A 185 -8.11 7.17 -23.85
C GLY A 185 -9.02 6.27 -22.99
N VAL A 186 -8.79 4.94 -22.92
CA VAL A 186 -9.61 4.07 -22.05
C VAL A 186 -9.38 4.39 -20.57
N GLU A 187 -8.18 4.78 -20.19
CA GLU A 187 -7.83 5.14 -18.82
C GLU A 187 -8.54 6.40 -18.33
N GLU A 188 -8.90 7.31 -19.24
CA GLU A 188 -9.69 8.52 -18.93
C GLU A 188 -11.14 8.20 -18.56
N THR A 189 -11.64 7.01 -18.91
CA THR A 189 -13.00 6.56 -18.60
C THR A 189 -13.11 5.80 -17.28
N LEU A 190 -11.99 5.56 -16.59
CA LEU A 190 -11.98 4.90 -15.29
C LEU A 190 -12.74 5.71 -14.24
N PRO A 191 -13.37 5.03 -13.26
CA PRO A 191 -13.91 5.70 -12.08
C PRO A 191 -12.89 6.65 -11.48
N THR A 192 -13.25 7.90 -11.23
CA THR A 192 -12.33 8.89 -10.69
C THR A 192 -12.78 9.34 -9.30
N LEU A 193 -11.86 9.20 -8.35
CA LEU A 193 -11.99 9.70 -6.98
C LEU A 193 -11.34 11.09 -6.91
N TYR A 194 -12.12 12.12 -6.58
CA TYR A 194 -11.64 13.49 -6.40
C TYR A 194 -11.31 13.76 -4.95
N LEU A 195 -10.14 14.36 -4.68
CA LEU A 195 -9.67 14.73 -3.36
C LEU A 195 -9.14 16.16 -3.37
N PRO A 196 -9.49 17.01 -2.41
CA PRO A 196 -8.88 18.34 -2.30
C PRO A 196 -7.48 18.24 -1.70
N VAL A 197 -6.56 19.05 -2.19
CA VAL A 197 -5.20 19.17 -1.65
C VAL A 197 -5.23 19.83 -0.26
N ASP A 198 -4.32 19.43 0.63
CA ASP A 198 -4.11 19.95 2.00
C ASP A 198 -5.32 19.79 2.94
N GLU A 199 -6.33 19.01 2.56
CA GLU A 199 -7.46 18.68 3.42
C GLU A 199 -7.38 17.24 3.88
N THR A 200 -7.72 17.01 5.15
CA THR A 200 -7.68 15.68 5.76
C THR A 200 -8.94 14.91 5.41
N VAL A 201 -8.75 13.75 4.78
CA VAL A 201 -9.83 12.87 4.32
C VAL A 201 -9.85 11.59 5.14
N THR A 202 -11.00 11.29 5.71
CA THR A 202 -11.27 9.99 6.33
C THR A 202 -11.95 9.07 5.31
N PHE A 203 -11.33 7.94 5.06
CA PHE A 203 -11.87 6.89 4.20
C PHE A 203 -12.52 5.80 5.04
N THR A 204 -13.77 5.47 4.72
CA THR A 204 -14.50 4.31 5.25
C THR A 204 -14.66 3.28 4.15
N LEU A 205 -14.09 2.09 4.31
CA LEU A 205 -13.99 1.06 3.29
C LEU A 205 -14.94 -0.10 3.58
N LYS A 206 -15.74 -0.46 2.60
CA LYS A 206 -16.73 -1.55 2.68
C LYS A 206 -16.79 -2.35 1.38
N SER A 207 -17.19 -3.61 1.46
CA SER A 207 -17.44 -4.46 0.29
C SER A 207 -18.94 -4.69 0.08
N ARG A 208 -19.36 -4.69 -1.19
CA ARG A 208 -20.71 -5.09 -1.57
C ARG A 208 -20.87 -6.60 -1.77
N ASP A 209 -19.79 -7.33 -1.99
CA ASP A 209 -19.85 -8.73 -2.43
C ASP A 209 -18.71 -9.61 -1.92
N VAL A 210 -17.50 -9.51 -2.46
CA VAL A 210 -16.36 -10.36 -2.12
C VAL A 210 -15.23 -9.52 -1.50
N ALA A 211 -14.13 -10.16 -1.13
CA ALA A 211 -12.94 -9.44 -0.68
C ALA A 211 -12.34 -8.62 -1.83
N HIS A 212 -11.97 -7.39 -1.53
CA HIS A 212 -11.22 -6.47 -2.38
C HIS A 212 -10.10 -5.83 -1.56
N ALA A 213 -9.22 -5.06 -2.18
CA ALA A 213 -8.32 -4.16 -1.46
C ALA A 213 -8.24 -2.82 -2.17
N PHE A 214 -8.40 -1.74 -1.42
CA PHE A 214 -8.24 -0.39 -1.90
C PHE A 214 -6.76 0.00 -1.83
N TRP A 215 -6.19 0.35 -2.96
CA TRP A 215 -4.79 0.72 -3.05
C TRP A 215 -4.55 1.87 -4.02
N ILE A 216 -3.99 2.94 -3.49
CA ILE A 216 -3.40 4.02 -4.26
C ILE A 216 -1.88 3.88 -4.10
N PRO A 217 -1.15 3.28 -5.08
CA PRO A 217 0.28 3.00 -4.94
C PRO A 217 1.11 4.22 -4.55
N ALA A 218 0.77 5.40 -5.08
CA ALA A 218 1.47 6.64 -4.79
C ALA A 218 1.35 7.06 -3.30
N PHE A 219 0.27 6.70 -2.61
CA PHE A 219 0.06 6.99 -1.18
C PHE A 219 0.72 5.95 -0.27
N LEU A 220 1.29 4.88 -0.84
CA LEU A 220 2.02 3.80 -0.14
C LEU A 220 1.18 3.01 0.88
N TYR A 221 -0.13 3.12 0.85
CA TYR A 221 -1.01 2.45 1.79
C TYR A 221 -2.07 1.63 1.08
N LYS A 222 -2.21 0.37 1.48
CA LYS A 222 -3.19 -0.59 0.97
C LYS A 222 -4.05 -1.09 2.13
N VAL A 223 -5.35 -1.13 1.94
CA VAL A 223 -6.30 -1.63 2.95
C VAL A 223 -7.22 -2.66 2.33
N ASP A 224 -7.31 -3.82 2.95
CA ASP A 224 -8.23 -4.87 2.53
C ASP A 224 -9.67 -4.51 2.89
N ILE A 225 -10.59 -4.84 2.00
CA ILE A 225 -12.02 -4.61 2.12
C ILE A 225 -12.72 -5.96 2.17
N LEU A 226 -13.26 -6.30 3.33
CA LEU A 226 -13.91 -7.58 3.57
C LEU A 226 -15.41 -7.42 3.71
N PRO A 227 -16.22 -8.34 3.14
CA PRO A 227 -17.67 -8.33 3.36
C PRO A 227 -18.00 -8.36 4.86
N GLY A 228 -18.95 -7.52 5.28
CA GLY A 228 -19.41 -7.43 6.67
C GLY A 228 -18.43 -6.78 7.64
N ARG A 229 -17.26 -6.29 7.16
CA ARG A 229 -16.27 -5.58 7.98
C ARG A 229 -16.04 -4.19 7.42
N THR A 230 -15.98 -3.20 8.30
CA THR A 230 -15.61 -1.82 7.95
C THR A 230 -14.17 -1.58 8.37
N ASN A 231 -13.35 -1.05 7.46
CA ASN A 231 -12.02 -0.54 7.76
C ASN A 231 -11.99 0.97 7.52
N THR A 232 -11.20 1.68 8.30
CA THR A 232 -11.04 3.13 8.18
C THR A 232 -9.57 3.51 8.18
N PHE A 233 -9.24 4.58 7.47
CA PHE A 233 -7.94 5.22 7.54
C PHE A 233 -8.06 6.71 7.19
N GLN A 234 -7.06 7.49 7.56
CA GLN A 234 -7.04 8.93 7.35
C GLN A 234 -5.75 9.35 6.64
N VAL A 235 -5.86 10.30 5.71
CA VAL A 235 -4.73 10.85 4.97
C VAL A 235 -5.01 12.28 4.53
N THR A 236 -3.96 13.11 4.47
CA THR A 236 -4.02 14.45 3.90
C THR A 236 -3.18 14.46 2.61
N PRO A 237 -3.80 14.51 1.42
CA PRO A 237 -3.06 14.70 0.16
C PRO A 237 -2.36 16.07 0.17
N GLN A 238 -1.08 16.12 -0.23
CA GLN A 238 -0.27 17.35 -0.17
C GLN A 238 0.20 17.82 -1.55
N LYS A 239 -0.09 17.05 -2.60
CA LYS A 239 0.32 17.39 -3.96
C LYS A 239 -0.82 17.15 -4.93
N GLU A 240 -1.14 18.17 -5.69
CA GLU A 240 -2.06 18.05 -6.83
C GLU A 240 -1.50 17.11 -7.90
N GLY A 241 -2.38 16.41 -8.58
CA GLY A 241 -2.01 15.51 -9.67
C GLY A 241 -3.00 14.37 -9.86
N VAL A 242 -2.76 13.57 -10.88
CA VAL A 242 -3.52 12.36 -11.19
C VAL A 242 -2.72 11.14 -10.77
N TYR A 243 -3.31 10.29 -9.98
CA TYR A 243 -2.69 9.08 -9.45
C TYR A 243 -3.54 7.86 -9.80
N SER A 244 -2.89 6.74 -10.04
CA SER A 244 -3.59 5.48 -10.30
C SER A 244 -4.02 4.81 -9.01
N GLY A 245 -5.23 4.25 -8.99
CA GLY A 245 -5.75 3.38 -7.96
C GLY A 245 -6.18 2.03 -8.53
N LYS A 246 -6.17 1.01 -7.70
CA LYS A 246 -6.54 -0.35 -8.12
C LYS A 246 -7.01 -1.23 -7.00
N CYS A 247 -7.75 -2.29 -7.35
CA CYS A 247 -7.98 -3.42 -6.48
C CYS A 247 -6.69 -4.24 -6.34
N ALA A 248 -6.32 -4.59 -5.12
CA ALA A 248 -5.10 -5.35 -4.81
C ALA A 248 -5.38 -6.64 -4.02
N GLU A 249 -6.63 -7.16 -4.08
CA GLU A 249 -7.04 -8.47 -3.57
C GLU A 249 -7.84 -9.19 -4.64
N LEU A 250 -7.51 -10.45 -4.93
CA LEU A 250 -8.14 -11.22 -6.00
C LEU A 250 -9.66 -11.35 -5.79
N CYS A 251 -10.44 -10.65 -6.60
CA CYS A 251 -11.89 -10.53 -6.46
C CYS A 251 -12.70 -11.19 -7.60
N GLY A 252 -12.06 -11.95 -8.47
CA GLY A 252 -12.73 -12.70 -9.55
C GLY A 252 -12.17 -12.43 -10.94
N GLU A 253 -12.99 -12.71 -11.98
CA GLU A 253 -12.56 -12.77 -13.38
C GLU A 253 -11.94 -11.48 -13.90
N PHE A 254 -12.53 -10.32 -13.58
CA PHE A 254 -12.05 -9.01 -14.05
C PHE A 254 -11.27 -8.22 -12.97
N HIS A 255 -10.64 -8.92 -12.03
CA HIS A 255 -9.83 -8.31 -11.00
C HIS A 255 -8.79 -7.32 -11.56
N ALA A 256 -8.13 -7.66 -12.66
CA ALA A 256 -7.12 -6.82 -13.29
C ALA A 256 -7.68 -5.54 -13.93
N GLU A 257 -8.99 -5.50 -14.23
CA GLU A 257 -9.69 -4.34 -14.80
C GLU A 257 -10.30 -3.41 -13.73
N MET A 258 -10.27 -3.82 -12.44
CA MET A 258 -10.85 -3.04 -11.34
C MET A 258 -9.91 -1.91 -10.92
N LEU A 259 -9.72 -0.96 -11.83
CA LEU A 259 -8.87 0.22 -11.68
C LEU A 259 -9.72 1.47 -11.39
N PHE A 260 -9.08 2.53 -10.91
CA PHE A 260 -9.66 3.86 -10.76
C PHE A 260 -8.58 4.93 -10.82
N ASN A 261 -8.98 6.17 -11.14
CA ASN A 261 -8.12 7.33 -11.03
C ASN A 261 -8.36 8.06 -9.71
N VAL A 262 -7.33 8.73 -9.23
CA VAL A 262 -7.42 9.65 -8.09
C VAL A 262 -6.93 11.01 -8.57
N GLU A 263 -7.79 11.99 -8.57
CA GLU A 263 -7.43 13.38 -8.90
C GLU A 263 -7.36 14.19 -7.62
N VAL A 264 -6.15 14.58 -7.24
CA VAL A 264 -5.92 15.55 -6.17
C VAL A 264 -5.92 16.95 -6.80
N VAL A 265 -6.86 17.75 -6.40
CA VAL A 265 -7.15 19.06 -7.02
C VAL A 265 -7.29 20.18 -5.98
N ASP A 266 -7.27 21.42 -6.42
CA ASP A 266 -7.61 22.53 -5.55
C ASP A 266 -9.10 22.49 -5.11
N ARG A 267 -9.43 23.21 -4.04
CA ARG A 267 -10.77 23.19 -3.44
C ARG A 267 -11.85 23.66 -4.42
N ALA A 268 -11.57 24.64 -5.26
CA ALA A 268 -12.58 25.17 -6.21
C ALA A 268 -12.91 24.14 -7.29
N THR A 269 -11.90 23.43 -7.79
CA THR A 269 -12.07 22.32 -8.74
C THR A 269 -12.85 21.17 -8.11
N TYR A 270 -12.50 20.81 -6.86
CA TYR A 270 -13.24 19.78 -6.09
C TYR A 270 -14.72 20.15 -5.96
N ASP A 271 -15.02 21.37 -5.51
CA ASP A 271 -16.41 21.85 -5.34
C ASP A 271 -17.20 21.83 -6.66
N ALA A 272 -16.54 22.18 -7.78
CA ALA A 272 -17.14 22.11 -9.09
C ALA A 272 -17.49 20.64 -9.47
N LYS A 273 -16.62 19.68 -9.14
CA LYS A 273 -16.89 18.25 -9.38
C LYS A 273 -18.05 17.73 -8.53
N MET A 274 -18.13 18.13 -7.26
CA MET A 274 -19.27 17.79 -6.40
C MET A 274 -20.57 18.40 -6.92
N ALA A 275 -20.53 19.60 -7.49
CA ALA A 275 -21.69 20.22 -8.15
C ALA A 275 -22.10 19.45 -9.43
N GLU A 276 -21.15 19.03 -10.28
CA GLU A 276 -21.41 18.19 -11.45
C GLU A 276 -22.14 16.89 -11.08
N LEU A 277 -21.70 16.19 -10.01
CA LEU A 277 -22.38 14.99 -9.52
C LEU A 277 -23.82 15.29 -9.08
N ARG A 278 -24.02 16.40 -8.38
CA ARG A 278 -25.34 16.84 -7.92
C ARG A 278 -26.26 17.18 -9.09
N ASP A 279 -25.74 17.86 -10.10
CA ASP A 279 -26.51 18.22 -11.31
C ASP A 279 -26.85 16.97 -12.15
N ALA A 280 -26.02 15.95 -12.11
CA ALA A 280 -26.29 14.63 -12.68
C ALA A 280 -27.32 13.80 -11.88
N GLY A 281 -27.84 14.32 -10.76
CA GLY A 281 -28.79 13.64 -9.89
C GLY A 281 -28.17 12.60 -8.97
N GLN A 282 -26.84 12.58 -8.83
CA GLN A 282 -26.10 11.66 -7.97
C GLN A 282 -26.00 12.21 -6.53
N THR A 283 -27.16 12.41 -5.90
CA THR A 283 -27.28 12.98 -4.55
C THR A 283 -27.60 11.90 -3.51
N GLY A 284 -27.13 12.10 -2.27
CA GLY A 284 -27.31 11.16 -1.17
C GLY A 284 -26.20 10.13 -1.11
N ARG A 285 -26.52 8.92 -0.67
CA ARG A 285 -25.58 7.85 -0.37
C ARG A 285 -26.03 6.51 -0.93
N LEU A 286 -25.13 5.77 -1.54
CA LEU A 286 -25.34 4.35 -1.90
C LEU A 286 -24.95 3.48 -0.72
N GLY A 287 -25.92 3.04 0.08
CA GLY A 287 -25.69 2.36 1.34
C GLY A 287 -25.57 0.83 1.24
N ASP A 288 -25.67 0.17 2.41
CA ASP A 288 -25.50 -1.28 2.56
C ASP A 288 -26.69 -2.08 1.97
N GLU A 289 -27.81 -1.43 1.66
CA GLU A 289 -28.97 -2.04 0.99
C GLU A 289 -28.65 -2.59 -0.40
N LEU A 290 -27.59 -2.08 -1.05
CA LEU A 290 -27.09 -2.53 -2.34
C LEU A 290 -26.11 -3.70 -2.22
N ASN A 291 -25.76 -4.12 -1.02
CA ASN A 291 -24.83 -5.24 -0.81
C ASN A 291 -25.47 -6.55 -1.30
N ARG A 292 -24.63 -7.40 -1.89
CA ARG A 292 -25.08 -8.72 -2.32
C ARG A 292 -25.55 -9.51 -1.12
N LYS A 293 -26.84 -9.85 -1.12
CA LYS A 293 -27.42 -10.75 -0.11
C LYS A 293 -26.95 -12.16 -0.43
N TYR A 294 -26.06 -12.71 0.39
CA TYR A 294 -25.86 -14.16 0.38
C TYR A 294 -27.17 -14.80 0.81
N LEU A 295 -27.66 -15.76 0.02
CA LEU A 295 -28.77 -16.60 0.44
C LEU A 295 -28.29 -17.38 1.68
N VAL A 296 -28.62 -16.89 2.85
CA VAL A 296 -28.52 -17.68 4.07
C VAL A 296 -29.52 -18.82 3.89
N THR A 297 -29.00 -20.02 3.66
CA THR A 297 -29.86 -21.21 3.67
C THR A 297 -30.49 -21.35 5.06
N GLN A 298 -31.75 -21.74 5.13
CA GLN A 298 -32.51 -21.85 6.40
C GLN A 298 -31.84 -22.79 7.43
N GLU A 299 -30.77 -23.47 7.10
CA GLU A 299 -30.00 -24.36 7.98
C GLU A 299 -29.13 -23.63 9.02
N ASP A 300 -28.85 -22.34 8.87
CA ASP A 300 -28.02 -21.59 9.79
C ASP A 300 -28.79 -20.90 10.94
N GLN A 301 -30.10 -21.23 11.12
CA GLN A 301 -30.98 -20.66 12.16
C GLN A 301 -31.30 -21.63 13.30
N HIS A 302 -30.50 -22.69 13.51
CA HIS A 302 -30.70 -23.64 14.64
C HIS A 302 -29.52 -23.69 15.59
#